data_bc0f5149f70d284e4c63063e448bce8b
#
_entry.id   bc0f5149f70d284e4c63063e448bce8b
#
_cell.length_a   1.000
_cell.length_b   1.000
_cell.length_c   1.000
_cell.angle_alpha   90.00
_cell.angle_beta   90.00
_cell.angle_gamma   90.00
#
_symmetry.space_group_name_H-M   'P 1'
#
loop_
_entity.id
_entity.type
_entity.pdbx_description
1 polymer ?
#
loop_
_entity_poly.entity_id
_entity_poly.type
_entity_poly.pdbx_seq_one_letter_code
_entity_poly.pdbx_strand_id
1 'polypeptide(L)'
;MSKGTEGHFDTLPIGRLGLIPLNSSAALGKKVDDYLVSWRKGRGNEFAEKYVAAYEGYERDSYIIQSQVPRFGSGEAKGIINESVRGDDIYILLDVCNYSLTYSLCGYTNHMSPDDHFQDLKRVIAAIGGKARRINVIMPFLYEIRQHKRSGRESLDCALGLQELTAMGVENIITFDAHDPRVQNAIPLHGFETIQPAYQFIKNILRNAPDMKLDKDHLMVISPDEGGMGRAIYMANNLGVDMGMFYKRRDYSTIIDGRNPIVAHEFLGADVKGKDMIIIDDMISSGESMLEVAKLLKDREARNIYMCSTFGLFTSGLEKFDKAYEEGLFTKVLTTNVVYQTPELLSREYYISCDLSKYIALIIDKLNHDASISGLLDPADRIQKVIKKFKNHEKI
;
A
#
# COMPACT_ATOMS: atom_id res chain seq x y z
N MET A 1 -16.09 -18.27 23.46
CA MET A 1 -15.48 -16.94 23.19
C MET A 1 -14.04 -17.18 22.80
N SER A 2 -13.73 -17.35 21.50
CA SER A 2 -12.35 -17.43 21.07
C SER A 2 -11.80 -16.01 21.04
N LYS A 3 -10.95 -15.64 21.98
CA LYS A 3 -10.04 -14.49 21.85
C LYS A 3 -9.28 -14.73 20.55
N GLY A 4 -9.41 -13.82 19.60
CA GLY A 4 -8.75 -13.91 18.32
C GLY A 4 -7.24 -14.09 18.51
N THR A 5 -6.70 -15.08 17.84
CA THR A 5 -5.29 -15.47 17.80
C THR A 5 -4.41 -14.42 17.06
N GLU A 6 -4.56 -13.15 17.38
CA GLU A 6 -3.59 -12.12 16.98
C GLU A 6 -2.42 -12.22 17.97
N GLY A 7 -1.38 -12.99 17.60
CA GLY A 7 -0.10 -12.91 18.28
C GLY A 7 0.34 -14.05 19.18
N HIS A 8 -0.22 -15.25 19.09
CA HIS A 8 0.37 -16.43 19.74
C HIS A 8 1.40 -17.08 18.80
N PHE A 9 2.63 -17.20 19.23
CA PHE A 9 3.72 -17.82 18.46
C PHE A 9 4.30 -19.02 19.24
N ASP A 10 4.41 -20.14 18.53
CA ASP A 10 5.03 -21.36 19.03
C ASP A 10 6.56 -21.39 18.75
N THR A 11 7.07 -20.36 18.05
CA THR A 11 8.46 -20.28 17.59
C THR A 11 9.19 -19.07 18.17
N LEU A 12 10.48 -19.24 18.43
CA LEU A 12 11.37 -18.13 18.79
C LEU A 12 11.60 -17.22 17.57
N PRO A 13 11.92 -15.91 17.80
CA PRO A 13 12.35 -15.03 16.75
C PRO A 13 13.60 -15.56 16.03
N ILE A 14 13.67 -15.37 14.73
CA ILE A 14 14.85 -15.73 13.90
C ILE A 14 16.09 -14.97 14.37
N GLY A 15 15.91 -13.71 14.71
CA GLY A 15 16.93 -12.79 15.22
C GLY A 15 16.27 -11.67 16.01
N ARG A 16 17.07 -10.83 16.67
CA ARG A 16 16.52 -9.62 17.29
C ARG A 16 15.88 -8.76 16.21
N LEU A 17 14.68 -8.25 16.47
CA LEU A 17 13.98 -7.41 15.53
C LEU A 17 14.66 -6.04 15.43
N GLY A 18 14.96 -5.61 14.20
CA GLY A 18 15.40 -4.26 13.88
C GLY A 18 14.50 -3.65 12.80
N LEU A 19 13.93 -2.48 13.08
CA LEU A 19 13.14 -1.70 12.12
C LEU A 19 13.94 -0.47 11.68
N ILE A 20 14.14 -0.31 10.38
CA ILE A 20 14.81 0.86 9.80
C ILE A 20 13.81 1.59 8.90
N PRO A 21 12.99 2.49 9.45
CA PRO A 21 12.21 3.38 8.61
C PRO A 21 13.14 4.44 8.01
N LEU A 22 13.25 4.49 6.69
CA LEU A 22 13.93 5.59 6.05
C LEU A 22 13.17 6.90 6.27
N ASN A 23 13.80 8.04 6.10
CA ASN A 23 13.19 9.36 6.35
C ASN A 23 11.83 9.52 5.65
N SER A 24 11.70 8.94 4.45
CA SER A 24 10.45 8.98 3.67
C SER A 24 9.28 8.25 4.34
N SER A 25 9.56 7.31 5.26
CA SER A 25 8.57 6.51 5.97
C SER A 25 8.63 6.70 7.49
N ALA A 26 9.28 7.74 7.99
CA ALA A 26 9.51 7.92 9.44
C ALA A 26 8.20 7.91 10.26
N ALA A 27 7.17 8.62 9.81
CA ALA A 27 5.88 8.68 10.50
C ALA A 27 5.15 7.33 10.52
N LEU A 28 5.17 6.61 9.39
CA LEU A 28 4.60 5.27 9.28
C LEU A 28 5.39 4.27 10.13
N GLY A 29 6.72 4.33 10.07
CA GLY A 29 7.61 3.49 10.87
C GLY A 29 7.41 3.66 12.36
N LYS A 30 7.20 4.90 12.84
CA LYS A 30 6.89 5.15 14.26
C LYS A 30 5.59 4.47 14.70
N LYS A 31 4.52 4.56 13.90
CA LYS A 31 3.26 3.87 14.20
C LYS A 31 3.42 2.34 14.21
N VAL A 32 4.21 1.80 13.28
CA VAL A 32 4.52 0.37 13.20
C VAL A 32 5.27 -0.08 14.47
N ASP A 33 6.29 0.67 14.87
CA ASP A 33 7.08 0.43 16.10
C ASP A 33 6.18 0.43 17.35
N ASP A 34 5.28 1.40 17.47
CA ASP A 34 4.36 1.50 18.61
C ASP A 34 3.48 0.24 18.75
N TYR A 35 2.99 -0.34 17.63
CA TYR A 35 2.26 -1.60 17.66
C TYR A 35 3.13 -2.77 18.10
N LEU A 36 4.33 -2.89 17.53
CA LEU A 36 5.28 -3.96 17.87
C LEU A 36 5.66 -3.91 19.35
N VAL A 37 6.00 -2.73 19.87
CA VAL A 37 6.33 -2.52 21.30
C VAL A 37 5.15 -2.92 22.19
N SER A 38 3.95 -2.42 21.88
CA SER A 38 2.74 -2.71 22.67
C SER A 38 2.44 -4.21 22.72
N TRP A 39 2.53 -4.92 21.60
CA TRP A 39 2.22 -6.35 21.57
C TRP A 39 3.27 -7.19 22.28
N ARG A 40 4.56 -6.90 22.09
CA ARG A 40 5.63 -7.70 22.69
C ARG A 40 5.72 -7.51 24.20
N LYS A 41 5.51 -6.29 24.71
CA LYS A 41 5.35 -6.04 26.14
C LYS A 41 4.12 -6.76 26.73
N GLY A 42 3.02 -6.82 25.97
CA GLY A 42 1.82 -7.57 26.39
C GLY A 42 2.05 -9.07 26.51
N ARG A 43 2.81 -9.67 25.60
CA ARG A 43 3.13 -11.12 25.62
C ARG A 43 3.97 -11.52 26.82
N GLY A 44 4.90 -10.69 27.26
CA GLY A 44 5.69 -10.96 28.46
C GLY A 44 4.86 -11.21 29.71
N ASN A 45 3.62 -10.75 29.73
CA ASN A 45 2.68 -10.94 30.83
C ASN A 45 1.84 -12.22 30.67
N GLU A 46 1.82 -12.89 29.52
CA GLU A 46 1.07 -14.11 29.27
C GLU A 46 1.92 -15.35 29.61
N PHE A 47 1.40 -16.22 30.47
CA PHE A 47 2.15 -17.36 31.01
C PHE A 47 2.65 -18.35 29.93
N ALA A 48 1.93 -18.49 28.84
CA ALA A 48 2.25 -19.39 27.74
C ALA A 48 3.42 -18.90 26.86
N GLU A 49 3.78 -17.63 26.92
CA GLU A 49 4.80 -17.02 26.04
C GLU A 49 6.06 -16.55 26.77
N LYS A 50 6.20 -16.88 28.06
CA LYS A 50 7.35 -16.45 28.88
C LYS A 50 8.71 -16.83 28.31
N TYR A 51 8.84 -17.97 27.66
CA TYR A 51 10.12 -18.38 27.07
C TYR A 51 10.46 -17.57 25.81
N VAL A 52 9.45 -17.11 25.05
CA VAL A 52 9.64 -16.20 23.90
C VAL A 52 10.02 -14.82 24.39
N ALA A 53 9.35 -14.33 25.43
CA ALA A 53 9.66 -13.03 26.04
C ALA A 53 11.05 -13.02 26.72
N ALA A 54 11.58 -14.18 27.16
CA ALA A 54 12.91 -14.30 27.67
C ALA A 54 14.04 -14.24 26.62
N TYR A 55 13.67 -14.22 25.31
CA TYR A 55 14.64 -14.04 24.24
C TYR A 55 15.28 -12.65 24.33
N GLU A 56 16.61 -12.59 24.36
CA GLU A 56 17.35 -11.33 24.55
C GLU A 56 16.97 -10.29 23.46
N GLY A 57 16.52 -9.12 23.90
CA GLY A 57 16.08 -8.04 23.02
C GLY A 57 14.68 -8.23 22.44
N TYR A 58 13.88 -9.19 22.94
CA TYR A 58 12.49 -9.36 22.54
C TYR A 58 11.61 -8.20 22.98
N GLU A 59 11.68 -7.83 24.26
CA GLU A 59 11.02 -6.66 24.80
C GLU A 59 11.96 -5.45 24.76
N ARG A 60 11.54 -4.41 24.03
CA ARG A 60 12.28 -3.16 23.88
C ARG A 60 11.31 -1.98 23.96
N ASP A 61 11.81 -0.80 24.28
CA ASP A 61 11.06 0.44 24.23
C ASP A 61 10.90 0.98 22.80
N SER A 62 11.74 0.52 21.89
CA SER A 62 11.65 0.75 20.44
C SER A 62 12.48 -0.29 19.69
N TYR A 63 12.03 -0.70 18.53
CA TYR A 63 12.75 -1.55 17.56
C TYR A 63 13.40 -0.72 16.47
N ILE A 64 13.20 0.61 16.46
CA ILE A 64 13.79 1.50 15.46
C ILE A 64 15.30 1.57 15.64
N ILE A 65 16.00 1.18 14.58
CA ILE A 65 17.45 1.36 14.44
C ILE A 65 17.69 2.68 13.74
N GLN A 66 18.45 3.56 14.38
CA GLN A 66 18.74 4.89 13.82
C GLN A 66 19.68 4.79 12.63
N SER A 67 19.20 5.24 11.50
CA SER A 67 19.96 5.36 10.24
C SER A 67 19.91 6.77 9.70
N GLN A 68 20.93 7.14 8.94
CA GLN A 68 21.04 8.46 8.32
C GLN A 68 21.60 8.32 6.90
N VAL A 69 21.14 9.18 6.01
CA VAL A 69 21.69 9.29 4.65
C VAL A 69 22.00 10.75 4.35
N PRO A 70 23.06 11.32 4.97
CA PRO A 70 23.44 12.71 4.75
C PRO A 70 23.90 12.93 3.32
N ARG A 71 23.51 14.08 2.75
CA ARG A 71 23.91 14.54 1.42
C ARG A 71 25.12 15.47 1.50
N PHE A 72 26.03 15.31 0.55
CA PHE A 72 27.06 16.31 0.26
C PHE A 72 26.48 17.41 -0.64
N GLY A 73 27.13 18.56 -0.70
CA GLY A 73 26.67 19.67 -1.53
C GLY A 73 26.58 19.37 -3.03
N SER A 74 27.29 18.34 -3.51
CA SER A 74 27.22 17.78 -4.87
C SER A 74 25.99 16.90 -5.12
N GLY A 75 25.20 16.59 -4.09
CA GLY A 75 24.07 15.66 -4.16
C GLY A 75 24.43 14.21 -3.85
N GLU A 76 25.71 13.85 -3.80
CA GLU A 76 26.16 12.53 -3.33
C GLU A 76 25.72 12.30 -1.88
N ALA A 77 25.61 11.02 -1.50
CA ALA A 77 25.22 10.67 -0.12
C ALA A 77 25.94 9.43 0.37
N LYS A 78 25.90 9.21 1.70
CA LYS A 78 26.38 7.98 2.33
C LYS A 78 25.35 7.44 3.31
N GLY A 79 25.17 6.11 3.36
CA GLY A 79 24.38 5.44 4.40
C GLY A 79 25.18 5.31 5.69
N ILE A 80 24.52 5.56 6.82
CA ILE A 80 25.09 5.41 8.17
C ILE A 80 24.08 4.66 9.03
N ILE A 81 24.55 3.66 9.79
CA ILE A 81 23.80 2.99 10.85
C ILE A 81 24.54 3.22 12.15
N ASN A 82 23.85 3.73 13.17
CA ASN A 82 24.48 4.22 14.40
C ASN A 82 24.65 3.14 15.48
N GLU A 83 24.19 1.91 15.24
CA GLU A 83 24.30 0.80 16.19
C GLU A 83 24.64 -0.52 15.50
N SER A 84 25.03 -1.53 16.28
CA SER A 84 25.33 -2.85 15.74
C SER A 84 24.06 -3.58 15.33
N VAL A 85 24.05 -4.08 14.11
CA VAL A 85 22.96 -4.90 13.54
C VAL A 85 23.37 -6.37 13.38
N ARG A 86 24.44 -6.80 14.05
CA ARG A 86 24.96 -8.15 13.92
C ARG A 86 23.96 -9.18 14.44
N GLY A 87 23.56 -10.09 13.57
CA GLY A 87 22.62 -11.16 13.88
C GLY A 87 21.15 -10.73 13.99
N ASP A 88 20.83 -9.46 13.69
CA ASP A 88 19.48 -8.95 13.74
C ASP A 88 18.68 -9.35 12.48
N ASP A 89 17.38 -9.49 12.63
CA ASP A 89 16.39 -9.63 11.56
C ASP A 89 15.86 -8.22 11.22
N ILE A 90 16.34 -7.66 10.11
CA ILE A 90 16.15 -6.25 9.74
C ILE A 90 14.98 -6.08 8.78
N TYR A 91 14.13 -5.10 9.08
CA TYR A 91 13.04 -4.65 8.21
C TYR A 91 13.27 -3.19 7.85
N ILE A 92 13.50 -2.91 6.56
CA ILE A 92 13.68 -1.55 6.06
C ILE A 92 12.37 -1.10 5.44
N LEU A 93 11.80 0.00 5.94
CA LEU A 93 10.55 0.58 5.44
C LEU A 93 10.84 1.83 4.63
N LEU A 94 10.28 1.89 3.41
CA LEU A 94 10.58 2.90 2.41
C LEU A 94 9.31 3.35 1.67
N ASP A 95 9.07 4.66 1.60
CA ASP A 95 8.16 5.28 0.63
C ASP A 95 8.98 5.97 -0.47
N VAL A 96 8.95 5.43 -1.68
CA VAL A 96 9.66 6.00 -2.83
C VAL A 96 8.95 7.22 -3.41
N CYS A 97 7.69 7.47 -3.04
CA CYS A 97 6.87 8.54 -3.58
C CYS A 97 6.88 9.81 -2.72
N ASN A 98 7.60 9.84 -1.60
CA ASN A 98 7.58 10.98 -0.68
C ASN A 98 8.40 12.16 -1.20
N TYR A 99 7.79 12.96 -2.04
CA TYR A 99 8.40 14.18 -2.62
C TYR A 99 8.51 15.35 -1.64
N SER A 100 7.99 15.23 -0.41
CA SER A 100 8.09 16.32 0.59
C SER A 100 9.50 16.49 1.14
N LEU A 101 10.34 15.45 1.04
CA LEU A 101 11.73 15.52 1.47
C LEU A 101 12.57 16.25 0.43
N THR A 102 13.47 17.11 0.92
CA THR A 102 14.35 17.92 0.08
C THR A 102 15.80 17.80 0.52
N TYR A 103 16.71 18.11 -0.40
CA TYR A 103 18.13 18.29 -0.11
C TYR A 103 18.72 19.43 -0.95
N SER A 104 19.88 19.94 -0.55
CA SER A 104 20.61 20.93 -1.33
C SER A 104 21.49 20.24 -2.37
N LEU A 105 21.37 20.66 -3.64
CA LEU A 105 22.20 20.25 -4.76
C LEU A 105 22.81 21.49 -5.39
N CYS A 106 24.12 21.70 -5.24
CA CYS A 106 24.83 22.88 -5.74
C CYS A 106 24.14 24.22 -5.38
N GLY A 107 23.57 24.30 -4.17
CA GLY A 107 22.86 25.48 -3.67
C GLY A 107 21.37 25.57 -4.03
N TYR A 108 20.86 24.64 -4.85
CA TYR A 108 19.43 24.57 -5.19
C TYR A 108 18.70 23.57 -4.28
N THR A 109 17.46 23.88 -3.92
CA THR A 109 16.58 22.91 -3.25
C THR A 109 16.06 21.91 -4.26
N ASN A 110 16.33 20.64 -4.02
CA ASN A 110 15.87 19.52 -4.84
C ASN A 110 14.91 18.64 -4.04
N HIS A 111 13.74 18.34 -4.59
CA HIS A 111 12.84 17.36 -4.02
C HIS A 111 13.33 15.95 -4.34
N MET A 112 13.25 15.05 -3.36
CA MET A 112 13.66 13.66 -3.57
C MET A 112 12.73 12.95 -4.55
N SER A 113 13.32 12.39 -5.60
CA SER A 113 12.65 11.54 -6.58
C SER A 113 12.54 10.09 -6.08
N PRO A 114 11.77 9.21 -6.75
CA PRO A 114 11.81 7.76 -6.52
C PRO A 114 13.22 7.17 -6.61
N ASP A 115 14.04 7.66 -7.53
CA ASP A 115 15.45 7.23 -7.68
C ASP A 115 16.30 7.62 -6.47
N ASP A 116 16.11 8.84 -5.94
CA ASP A 116 16.82 9.29 -4.74
C ASP A 116 16.50 8.38 -3.55
N HIS A 117 15.22 8.05 -3.35
CA HIS A 117 14.77 7.17 -2.27
C HIS A 117 15.27 5.74 -2.45
N PHE A 118 15.19 5.20 -3.67
CA PHE A 118 15.66 3.86 -3.97
C PHE A 118 17.18 3.74 -3.81
N GLN A 119 17.93 4.77 -4.21
CA GLN A 119 19.37 4.80 -3.99
C GLN A 119 19.73 4.94 -2.50
N ASP A 120 18.93 5.64 -1.70
CA ASP A 120 19.13 5.72 -0.25
C ASP A 120 18.86 4.38 0.44
N LEU A 121 17.88 3.59 -0.03
CA LEU A 121 17.67 2.21 0.39
C LEU A 121 18.94 1.38 0.16
N LYS A 122 19.51 1.43 -1.04
CA LYS A 122 20.74 0.68 -1.36
C LYS A 122 21.92 1.11 -0.49
N ARG A 123 22.05 2.39 -0.18
CA ARG A 123 23.09 2.91 0.75
C ARG A 123 22.94 2.34 2.16
N VAL A 124 21.72 2.26 2.66
CA VAL A 124 21.43 1.68 3.99
C VAL A 124 21.71 0.19 4.01
N ILE A 125 21.29 -0.56 2.98
CA ILE A 125 21.63 -1.99 2.85
C ILE A 125 23.16 -2.18 2.83
N ALA A 126 23.88 -1.37 2.07
CA ALA A 126 25.34 -1.40 2.04
C ALA A 126 25.97 -1.08 3.42
N ALA A 127 25.39 -0.16 4.19
CA ALA A 127 25.86 0.16 5.54
C ALA A 127 25.62 -0.97 6.54
N ILE A 128 24.62 -1.83 6.36
CA ILE A 128 24.44 -3.09 7.12
C ILE A 128 25.63 -4.02 6.90
N GLY A 129 26.20 -4.00 5.69
CA GLY A 129 27.48 -4.65 5.37
C GLY A 129 27.48 -6.17 5.58
N GLY A 130 26.37 -6.85 5.32
CA GLY A 130 26.24 -8.30 5.44
C GLY A 130 26.31 -8.84 6.89
N LYS A 131 26.12 -7.99 7.90
CA LYS A 131 26.21 -8.38 9.32
C LYS A 131 24.87 -8.79 9.91
N ALA A 132 23.76 -8.32 9.34
CA ALA A 132 22.43 -8.75 9.73
C ALA A 132 22.24 -10.25 9.44
N ARG A 133 21.37 -10.90 10.18
CA ARG A 133 20.96 -12.28 9.93
C ARG A 133 20.11 -12.37 8.66
N ARG A 134 19.18 -11.41 8.51
CA ARG A 134 18.27 -11.30 7.38
C ARG A 134 17.96 -9.84 7.11
N ILE A 135 17.75 -9.49 5.85
CA ILE A 135 17.30 -8.17 5.42
C ILE A 135 15.99 -8.33 4.66
N ASN A 136 14.95 -7.67 5.14
CA ASN A 136 13.64 -7.60 4.52
C ASN A 136 13.35 -6.14 4.13
N VAL A 137 12.82 -5.93 2.94
CA VAL A 137 12.43 -4.59 2.47
C VAL A 137 10.91 -4.52 2.38
N ILE A 138 10.32 -3.54 3.06
CA ILE A 138 8.92 -3.17 2.95
C ILE A 138 8.85 -1.88 2.15
N MET A 139 8.50 -2.01 0.88
CA MET A 139 8.37 -0.91 -0.07
C MET A 139 6.94 -0.92 -0.62
N PRO A 140 6.01 -0.25 0.09
CA PRO A 140 4.58 -0.32 -0.23
C PRO A 140 4.28 0.04 -1.68
N PHE A 141 4.75 1.20 -2.16
CA PHE A 141 4.76 1.52 -3.58
C PHE A 141 6.07 0.97 -4.17
N LEU A 142 5.95 -0.07 -4.97
CA LEU A 142 7.12 -0.72 -5.56
C LEU A 142 7.83 0.23 -6.53
N TYR A 143 9.16 0.34 -6.40
CA TYR A 143 9.97 1.18 -7.28
C TYR A 143 9.74 0.81 -8.75
N GLU A 144 9.49 1.81 -9.59
CA GLU A 144 9.18 1.68 -11.02
C GLU A 144 8.04 0.68 -11.35
N ILE A 145 7.02 0.63 -10.47
CA ILE A 145 5.90 -0.32 -10.53
C ILE A 145 5.16 -0.31 -11.89
N ARG A 146 5.14 0.84 -12.60
CA ARG A 146 4.53 0.96 -13.93
C ARG A 146 5.42 0.47 -15.07
N GLN A 147 6.72 0.30 -14.80
CA GLN A 147 7.70 -0.23 -15.78
C GLN A 147 7.95 -1.74 -15.54
N HIS A 148 6.87 -2.51 -15.46
CA HIS A 148 6.85 -3.94 -15.15
C HIS A 148 6.89 -4.86 -16.38
N LYS A 149 6.67 -4.33 -17.59
CA LYS A 149 6.68 -5.06 -18.85
C LYS A 149 7.25 -4.20 -19.98
N ARG A 150 7.67 -4.85 -21.05
CA ARG A 150 8.11 -4.21 -22.29
C ARG A 150 7.09 -4.44 -23.40
N SER A 151 6.81 -3.42 -24.19
CA SER A 151 6.10 -3.50 -25.47
C SER A 151 6.98 -3.11 -26.65
N GLY A 152 8.19 -2.63 -26.40
CA GLY A 152 9.15 -2.19 -27.41
C GLY A 152 10.58 -2.13 -26.86
N ARG A 153 11.37 -1.17 -27.34
CA ARG A 153 12.74 -0.92 -26.88
C ARG A 153 12.70 -0.02 -25.64
N GLU A 154 12.25 -0.56 -24.53
CA GLU A 154 12.05 0.11 -23.26
C GLU A 154 12.94 -0.52 -22.19
N SER A 155 13.29 0.23 -21.16
CA SER A 155 13.90 -0.33 -19.95
C SER A 155 12.88 -1.20 -19.20
N LEU A 156 13.37 -2.03 -18.26
CA LEU A 156 12.52 -2.87 -17.40
C LEU A 156 12.92 -2.64 -15.95
N ASP A 157 12.77 -1.39 -15.51
CA ASP A 157 13.38 -0.88 -14.29
C ASP A 157 12.83 -1.53 -13.03
N CYS A 158 11.55 -1.89 -13.01
CA CYS A 158 10.96 -2.63 -11.89
C CYS A 158 11.67 -3.99 -11.67
N ALA A 159 11.88 -4.76 -12.74
CA ALA A 159 12.56 -6.05 -12.64
C ALA A 159 14.04 -5.90 -12.26
N LEU A 160 14.73 -4.92 -12.86
CA LEU A 160 16.12 -4.61 -12.53
C LEU A 160 16.27 -4.18 -11.08
N GLY A 161 15.38 -3.32 -10.57
CA GLY A 161 15.40 -2.90 -9.17
C GLY A 161 15.23 -4.07 -8.20
N LEU A 162 14.32 -5.02 -8.49
CA LEU A 162 14.16 -6.23 -7.70
C LEU A 162 15.43 -7.09 -7.71
N GLN A 163 16.05 -7.28 -8.88
CA GLN A 163 17.29 -8.04 -9.02
C GLN A 163 18.46 -7.37 -8.29
N GLU A 164 18.58 -6.05 -8.35
CA GLU A 164 19.60 -5.32 -7.59
C GLU A 164 19.46 -5.56 -6.09
N LEU A 165 18.25 -5.44 -5.54
CA LEU A 165 18.02 -5.64 -4.10
C LEU A 165 18.36 -7.07 -3.67
N THR A 166 17.96 -8.08 -4.44
CA THR A 166 18.30 -9.48 -4.13
C THR A 166 19.78 -9.76 -4.26
N ALA A 167 20.47 -9.18 -5.25
CA ALA A 167 21.92 -9.24 -5.37
C ALA A 167 22.65 -8.57 -4.21
N MET A 168 22.05 -7.60 -3.54
CA MET A 168 22.56 -6.97 -2.33
C MET A 168 22.25 -7.74 -1.04
N GLY A 169 21.59 -8.91 -1.12
CA GLY A 169 21.29 -9.77 0.01
C GLY A 169 19.94 -9.52 0.67
N VAL A 170 19.02 -8.85 -0.01
CA VAL A 170 17.62 -8.75 0.44
C VAL A 170 16.95 -10.11 0.22
N GLU A 171 16.39 -10.69 1.30
CA GLU A 171 15.76 -12.01 1.26
C GLU A 171 14.27 -11.91 0.92
N ASN A 172 13.56 -10.95 1.50
CA ASN A 172 12.14 -10.75 1.27
C ASN A 172 11.84 -9.31 0.85
N ILE A 173 11.00 -9.15 -0.16
CA ILE A 173 10.47 -7.86 -0.60
C ILE A 173 8.94 -7.89 -0.41
N ILE A 174 8.42 -6.95 0.37
CA ILE A 174 7.01 -6.84 0.68
C ILE A 174 6.49 -5.53 0.08
N THR A 175 5.47 -5.64 -0.76
CA THR A 175 4.82 -4.50 -1.40
C THR A 175 3.31 -4.55 -1.19
N PHE A 176 2.63 -3.48 -1.53
CA PHE A 176 1.17 -3.43 -1.51
C PHE A 176 0.66 -3.26 -2.93
N ASP A 177 -0.38 -4.00 -3.27
CA ASP A 177 -1.15 -3.87 -4.50
C ASP A 177 -0.26 -3.63 -5.75
N ALA A 178 0.68 -4.53 -5.99
CA ALA A 178 1.56 -4.44 -7.14
C ALA A 178 0.73 -4.28 -8.42
N HIS A 179 1.07 -3.27 -9.25
CA HIS A 179 0.37 -2.95 -10.49
C HIS A 179 0.22 -4.18 -11.40
N ASP A 180 1.26 -4.99 -11.45
CA ASP A 180 1.22 -6.33 -12.03
C ASP A 180 1.99 -7.29 -11.10
N PRO A 181 1.32 -8.24 -10.41
CA PRO A 181 1.99 -9.14 -9.47
C PRO A 181 2.99 -10.09 -10.14
N ARG A 182 2.97 -10.22 -11.47
CA ARG A 182 3.94 -11.04 -12.22
C ARG A 182 5.36 -10.49 -12.18
N VAL A 183 5.60 -9.29 -11.67
CA VAL A 183 6.96 -8.76 -11.44
C VAL A 183 7.80 -9.68 -10.55
N GLN A 184 7.16 -10.49 -9.67
CA GLN A 184 7.83 -11.51 -8.87
C GLN A 184 8.62 -12.52 -9.71
N ASN A 185 8.26 -12.72 -10.99
CA ASN A 185 8.98 -13.62 -11.89
C ASN A 185 10.42 -13.16 -12.18
N ALA A 186 10.77 -11.91 -11.88
CA ALA A 186 12.14 -11.41 -12.00
C ALA A 186 13.08 -11.98 -10.93
N ILE A 187 12.53 -12.46 -9.80
CA ILE A 187 13.28 -12.96 -8.63
C ILE A 187 12.66 -14.26 -8.08
N PRO A 188 12.56 -15.34 -8.89
CA PRO A 188 11.75 -16.52 -8.57
C PRO A 188 12.23 -17.33 -7.37
N LEU A 189 13.45 -17.09 -6.86
CA LEU A 189 14.05 -17.80 -5.72
C LEU A 189 14.08 -16.95 -4.43
N HIS A 190 13.47 -15.75 -4.44
CA HIS A 190 13.41 -14.85 -3.29
C HIS A 190 11.97 -14.61 -2.85
N GLY A 191 11.78 -14.28 -1.57
CA GLY A 191 10.48 -13.93 -1.03
C GLY A 191 9.95 -12.63 -1.66
N PHE A 192 8.77 -12.70 -2.26
CA PHE A 192 8.05 -11.54 -2.77
C PHE A 192 6.58 -11.64 -2.40
N GLU A 193 6.10 -10.64 -1.67
CA GLU A 193 4.71 -10.61 -1.23
C GLU A 193 4.04 -9.31 -1.68
N THR A 194 2.87 -9.44 -2.28
CA THR A 194 2.03 -8.29 -2.63
C THR A 194 0.70 -8.37 -1.88
N ILE A 195 0.32 -7.32 -1.18
CA ILE A 195 -0.78 -7.31 -0.24
C ILE A 195 -1.86 -6.37 -0.74
N GLN A 196 -3.11 -6.85 -0.79
CA GLN A 196 -4.24 -6.02 -1.20
C GLN A 196 -4.97 -5.41 0.01
N PRO A 197 -5.22 -4.07 0.03
CA PRO A 197 -5.85 -3.40 1.17
C PRO A 197 -7.38 -3.46 1.17
N ALA A 198 -8.01 -4.35 0.38
CA ALA A 198 -9.47 -4.45 0.23
C ALA A 198 -10.21 -4.51 1.59
N TYR A 199 -9.67 -5.23 2.58
CA TYR A 199 -10.23 -5.26 3.93
C TYR A 199 -10.34 -3.87 4.55
N GLN A 200 -9.31 -3.03 4.41
CA GLN A 200 -9.32 -1.68 4.99
C GLN A 200 -10.30 -0.76 4.26
N PHE A 201 -10.41 -0.87 2.94
CA PHE A 201 -11.39 -0.12 2.17
C PHE A 201 -12.81 -0.48 2.59
N ILE A 202 -13.16 -1.77 2.54
CA ILE A 202 -14.50 -2.25 2.95
C ILE A 202 -14.82 -1.77 4.36
N LYS A 203 -13.92 -1.97 5.33
CA LYS A 203 -14.12 -1.56 6.71
C LYS A 203 -14.37 -0.05 6.84
N ASN A 204 -13.59 0.79 6.14
CA ASN A 204 -13.74 2.24 6.23
C ASN A 204 -14.98 2.75 5.46
N ILE A 205 -15.33 2.15 4.32
CA ILE A 205 -16.58 2.47 3.63
C ILE A 205 -17.76 2.21 4.57
N LEU A 206 -17.85 0.99 5.13
CA LEU A 206 -18.99 0.61 5.98
C LEU A 206 -19.09 1.45 7.26
N ARG A 207 -17.97 1.95 7.79
CA ARG A 207 -17.98 2.89 8.92
C ARG A 207 -18.51 4.28 8.56
N ASN A 208 -18.29 4.72 7.33
CA ASN A 208 -18.67 6.05 6.85
C ASN A 208 -19.96 6.08 6.02
N ALA A 209 -20.54 4.91 5.76
CA ALA A 209 -21.79 4.73 5.02
C ALA A 209 -22.69 3.73 5.76
N PRO A 210 -23.23 4.08 6.95
CA PRO A 210 -23.99 3.14 7.78
C PRO A 210 -25.29 2.66 7.13
N ASP A 211 -25.83 3.42 6.18
CA ASP A 211 -27.06 3.11 5.46
C ASP A 211 -26.82 2.36 4.14
N MET A 212 -25.59 1.98 3.83
CA MET A 212 -25.26 1.24 2.62
C MET A 212 -25.86 -0.16 2.65
N LYS A 213 -26.53 -0.52 1.57
CA LYS A 213 -27.10 -1.86 1.42
C LYS A 213 -26.13 -2.75 0.62
N LEU A 214 -25.75 -3.89 1.20
CA LEU A 214 -24.80 -4.84 0.60
C LEU A 214 -25.56 -5.93 -0.17
N ASP A 215 -26.16 -5.56 -1.28
CA ASP A 215 -26.84 -6.44 -2.22
C ASP A 215 -26.72 -5.91 -3.66
N LYS A 216 -27.06 -6.76 -4.64
CA LYS A 216 -26.91 -6.47 -6.09
C LYS A 216 -27.82 -5.36 -6.62
N ASP A 217 -28.91 -5.10 -5.92
CA ASP A 217 -29.87 -4.07 -6.35
C ASP A 217 -29.43 -2.67 -5.93
N HIS A 218 -28.54 -2.58 -4.91
CA HIS A 218 -28.19 -1.30 -4.30
C HIS A 218 -26.69 -0.94 -4.37
N LEU A 219 -25.82 -1.92 -4.66
CA LEU A 219 -24.35 -1.70 -4.68
C LEU A 219 -23.72 -2.41 -5.87
N MET A 220 -22.75 -1.74 -6.51
CA MET A 220 -21.90 -2.32 -7.54
C MET A 220 -20.46 -1.85 -7.36
N VAL A 221 -19.51 -2.75 -7.65
CA VAL A 221 -18.08 -2.42 -7.70
C VAL A 221 -17.69 -2.11 -9.14
N ILE A 222 -16.90 -1.06 -9.34
CA ILE A 222 -16.53 -0.57 -10.67
C ILE A 222 -15.03 -0.62 -10.85
N SER A 223 -14.59 -1.23 -11.95
CA SER A 223 -13.22 -1.07 -12.46
C SER A 223 -13.16 0.13 -13.40
N PRO A 224 -12.23 1.09 -13.20
CA PRO A 224 -12.11 2.25 -14.08
C PRO A 224 -11.59 1.89 -15.46
N ASP A 225 -10.88 0.76 -15.59
CA ASP A 225 -10.38 0.22 -16.84
C ASP A 225 -10.07 -1.29 -16.74
N GLU A 226 -9.43 -1.85 -17.75
CA GLU A 226 -9.05 -3.28 -17.79
C GLU A 226 -8.01 -3.65 -16.72
N GLY A 227 -7.13 -2.72 -16.36
CA GLY A 227 -6.05 -2.94 -15.37
C GLY A 227 -6.58 -3.16 -13.95
N GLY A 228 -7.66 -2.47 -13.57
CA GLY A 228 -8.29 -2.57 -12.27
C GLY A 228 -9.22 -3.79 -12.09
N MET A 229 -9.50 -4.54 -13.17
CA MET A 229 -10.54 -5.58 -13.17
C MET A 229 -10.34 -6.66 -12.09
N GLY A 230 -9.11 -7.13 -11.88
CA GLY A 230 -8.83 -8.14 -10.85
C GLY A 230 -9.18 -7.67 -9.44
N ARG A 231 -8.90 -6.41 -9.11
CA ARG A 231 -9.23 -5.77 -7.82
C ARG A 231 -10.74 -5.63 -7.65
N ALA A 232 -11.43 -5.20 -8.70
CA ALA A 232 -12.88 -5.05 -8.69
C ALA A 232 -13.59 -6.39 -8.52
N ILE A 233 -13.15 -7.44 -9.21
CA ILE A 233 -13.68 -8.81 -9.05
C ILE A 233 -13.48 -9.29 -7.61
N TYR A 234 -12.28 -9.14 -7.05
CA TYR A 234 -12.00 -9.57 -5.68
C TYR A 234 -12.90 -8.85 -4.67
N MET A 235 -13.07 -7.53 -4.80
CA MET A 235 -13.92 -6.75 -3.91
C MET A 235 -15.39 -7.10 -4.08
N ALA A 236 -15.90 -7.22 -5.32
CA ALA A 236 -17.28 -7.56 -5.61
C ALA A 236 -17.65 -8.94 -5.06
N ASN A 237 -16.79 -9.94 -5.26
CA ASN A 237 -16.98 -11.29 -4.72
C ASN A 237 -17.07 -11.30 -3.19
N ASN A 238 -16.19 -10.57 -2.50
CA ASN A 238 -16.22 -10.47 -1.04
C ASN A 238 -17.48 -9.76 -0.51
N LEU A 239 -18.00 -8.76 -1.25
CA LEU A 239 -19.22 -8.05 -0.90
C LEU A 239 -20.49 -8.78 -1.33
N GLY A 240 -20.39 -9.75 -2.25
CA GLY A 240 -21.53 -10.49 -2.81
C GLY A 240 -22.37 -9.66 -3.77
N VAL A 241 -21.74 -8.73 -4.50
CA VAL A 241 -22.39 -7.79 -5.43
C VAL A 241 -21.87 -7.94 -6.85
N ASP A 242 -22.52 -7.29 -7.82
CA ASP A 242 -22.07 -7.29 -9.20
C ASP A 242 -20.88 -6.35 -9.41
N MET A 243 -20.14 -6.60 -10.49
CA MET A 243 -19.06 -5.75 -10.96
C MET A 243 -19.38 -5.18 -12.33
N GLY A 244 -19.01 -3.93 -12.54
CA GLY A 244 -18.98 -3.28 -13.86
C GLY A 244 -17.60 -2.74 -14.17
N MET A 245 -17.34 -2.45 -15.44
CA MET A 245 -16.08 -1.85 -15.87
C MET A 245 -16.28 -0.85 -17.00
N PHE A 246 -15.36 0.10 -17.09
CA PHE A 246 -15.24 0.98 -18.24
C PHE A 246 -14.16 0.48 -19.19
N TYR A 247 -14.49 0.45 -20.47
CA TYR A 247 -13.57 0.07 -21.53
C TYR A 247 -13.25 1.28 -22.40
N LYS A 248 -11.95 1.56 -22.55
CA LYS A 248 -11.45 2.65 -23.40
C LYS A 248 -11.27 2.15 -24.83
N ARG A 249 -12.29 2.29 -25.67
CA ARG A 249 -12.18 1.98 -27.08
C ARG A 249 -11.26 2.99 -27.77
N ARG A 250 -10.17 2.50 -28.36
CA ARG A 250 -9.20 3.30 -29.10
C ARG A 250 -9.42 3.16 -30.60
N ASP A 251 -9.22 4.26 -31.33
CA ASP A 251 -9.16 4.21 -32.80
C ASP A 251 -7.74 3.81 -33.24
N TYR A 252 -7.58 2.58 -33.65
CA TYR A 252 -6.30 2.06 -34.14
C TYR A 252 -5.96 2.49 -35.56
N SER A 253 -6.90 3.15 -36.28
CA SER A 253 -6.68 3.70 -37.63
C SER A 253 -5.96 5.04 -37.60
N THR A 254 -5.95 5.73 -36.45
CA THR A 254 -5.41 7.09 -36.29
C THR A 254 -4.37 7.11 -35.19
N ILE A 255 -3.25 7.83 -35.43
CA ILE A 255 -2.22 8.08 -34.41
C ILE A 255 -2.10 9.60 -34.21
N ILE A 256 -2.34 10.07 -32.98
CA ILE A 256 -2.17 11.47 -32.58
C ILE A 256 -1.12 11.49 -31.45
N ASP A 257 -0.06 12.28 -31.63
CA ASP A 257 1.07 12.38 -30.67
C ASP A 257 1.62 11.02 -30.22
N GLY A 258 1.75 10.07 -31.17
CA GLY A 258 2.28 8.73 -30.92
C GLY A 258 1.32 7.79 -30.17
N ARG A 259 0.04 8.15 -30.02
CA ARG A 259 -0.99 7.35 -29.33
C ARG A 259 -2.24 7.22 -30.17
N ASN A 260 -2.91 6.08 -30.02
CA ASN A 260 -4.24 5.90 -30.63
C ASN A 260 -5.28 6.66 -29.79
N PRO A 261 -6.06 7.58 -30.35
CA PRO A 261 -7.03 8.37 -29.61
C PRO A 261 -8.14 7.48 -29.04
N ILE A 262 -8.63 7.84 -27.84
CA ILE A 262 -9.79 7.21 -27.23
C ILE A 262 -11.03 7.79 -27.93
N VAL A 263 -11.83 6.91 -28.54
CA VAL A 263 -13.05 7.31 -29.29
C VAL A 263 -14.33 7.10 -28.48
N ALA A 264 -14.30 6.24 -27.46
CA ALA A 264 -15.45 6.04 -26.58
C ALA A 264 -15.02 5.40 -25.26
N HIS A 265 -15.74 5.76 -24.18
CA HIS A 265 -15.75 5.07 -22.91
C HIS A 265 -17.04 4.25 -22.84
N GLU A 266 -16.94 2.94 -23.07
CA GLU A 266 -18.08 2.04 -23.01
C GLU A 266 -18.17 1.41 -21.63
N PHE A 267 -19.37 1.39 -21.06
CA PHE A 267 -19.63 0.73 -19.78
C PHE A 267 -20.11 -0.70 -20.03
N LEU A 268 -19.47 -1.65 -19.39
CA LEU A 268 -19.85 -3.06 -19.39
C LEU A 268 -20.29 -3.44 -17.97
N GLY A 269 -21.56 -3.72 -17.80
CA GLY A 269 -22.15 -4.06 -16.50
C GLY A 269 -23.66 -3.95 -16.50
N ALA A 270 -24.29 -4.28 -15.37
CA ALA A 270 -25.71 -4.07 -15.16
C ALA A 270 -26.05 -2.58 -14.96
N ASP A 271 -27.32 -2.25 -14.93
CA ASP A 271 -27.80 -0.89 -14.69
C ASP A 271 -27.29 -0.36 -13.34
N VAL A 272 -26.79 0.88 -13.35
CA VAL A 272 -26.22 1.59 -12.19
C VAL A 272 -27.18 2.58 -11.55
N LYS A 273 -28.34 2.82 -12.16
CA LYS A 273 -29.31 3.82 -11.71
C LYS A 273 -29.75 3.57 -10.27
N GLY A 274 -29.58 4.59 -9.42
CA GLY A 274 -29.96 4.58 -8.03
C GLY A 274 -29.09 3.72 -7.10
N LYS A 275 -28.04 3.05 -7.62
CA LYS A 275 -27.12 2.23 -6.83
C LYS A 275 -25.95 3.05 -6.31
N ASP A 276 -25.37 2.59 -5.20
CA ASP A 276 -24.06 3.05 -4.74
C ASP A 276 -22.95 2.38 -5.55
N MET A 277 -21.87 3.11 -5.79
CA MET A 277 -20.73 2.65 -6.58
C MET A 277 -19.45 2.67 -5.74
N ILE A 278 -18.66 1.61 -5.82
CA ILE A 278 -17.30 1.58 -5.31
C ILE A 278 -16.37 1.47 -6.52
N ILE A 279 -15.68 2.55 -6.87
CA ILE A 279 -14.62 2.52 -7.88
C ILE A 279 -13.33 2.09 -7.18
N ILE A 280 -12.62 1.10 -7.71
CA ILE A 280 -11.37 0.61 -7.13
C ILE A 280 -10.25 0.51 -8.17
N ASP A 281 -9.07 1.05 -7.80
CA ASP A 281 -7.85 0.98 -8.60
C ASP A 281 -6.63 0.83 -7.69
N ASP A 282 -5.42 0.64 -8.25
CA ASP A 282 -4.18 0.63 -7.47
C ASP A 282 -3.72 2.03 -7.09
N MET A 283 -3.82 3.00 -8.01
CA MET A 283 -3.33 4.36 -7.73
C MET A 283 -4.22 5.45 -8.31
N ILE A 284 -4.30 6.56 -7.58
CA ILE A 284 -4.73 7.86 -8.07
C ILE A 284 -3.46 8.66 -8.40
N SER A 285 -3.11 8.76 -9.69
CA SER A 285 -2.02 9.63 -10.16
C SER A 285 -2.53 11.07 -10.31
N SER A 286 -2.89 11.53 -11.51
CA SER A 286 -3.56 12.83 -11.68
C SER A 286 -5.02 12.85 -11.21
N GLY A 287 -5.65 11.69 -11.11
CA GLY A 287 -7.06 11.51 -10.75
C GLY A 287 -8.04 11.64 -11.91
N GLU A 288 -7.60 12.05 -13.10
CA GLU A 288 -8.49 12.30 -14.24
C GLU A 288 -9.35 11.09 -14.61
N SER A 289 -8.74 9.90 -14.69
CA SER A 289 -9.50 8.67 -15.03
C SER A 289 -10.58 8.35 -14.01
N MET A 290 -10.30 8.50 -12.71
CA MET A 290 -11.31 8.25 -11.67
C MET A 290 -12.43 9.28 -11.68
N LEU A 291 -12.11 10.57 -11.86
CA LEU A 291 -13.11 11.65 -11.94
C LEU A 291 -13.98 11.51 -13.18
N GLU A 292 -13.39 11.11 -14.33
CA GLU A 292 -14.14 10.85 -15.54
C GLU A 292 -15.13 9.69 -15.35
N VAL A 293 -14.67 8.58 -14.77
CA VAL A 293 -15.55 7.43 -14.47
C VAL A 293 -16.66 7.84 -13.50
N ALA A 294 -16.36 8.62 -12.46
CA ALA A 294 -17.38 9.11 -11.55
C ALA A 294 -18.44 9.97 -12.24
N LYS A 295 -18.01 10.85 -13.16
CA LYS A 295 -18.94 11.65 -13.97
C LYS A 295 -19.83 10.77 -14.85
N LEU A 296 -19.24 9.81 -15.57
CA LEU A 296 -20.00 8.89 -16.41
C LEU A 296 -21.01 8.04 -15.62
N LEU A 297 -20.71 7.69 -14.38
CA LEU A 297 -21.63 7.01 -13.46
C LEU A 297 -22.76 7.95 -12.99
N LYS A 298 -22.44 9.21 -12.69
CA LYS A 298 -23.45 10.22 -12.32
C LYS A 298 -24.39 10.54 -13.48
N ASP A 299 -23.87 10.63 -14.70
CA ASP A 299 -24.68 10.79 -15.90
C ASP A 299 -25.66 9.61 -16.12
N ARG A 300 -25.38 8.45 -15.52
CA ARG A 300 -26.24 7.26 -15.44
C ARG A 300 -27.08 7.17 -14.18
N GLU A 301 -27.19 8.26 -13.45
CA GLU A 301 -28.00 8.38 -12.20
C GLU A 301 -27.52 7.46 -11.06
N ALA A 302 -26.21 7.14 -10.95
CA ALA A 302 -25.65 6.51 -9.77
C ALA A 302 -25.84 7.38 -8.51
N ARG A 303 -26.13 6.76 -7.34
CA ARG A 303 -26.45 7.48 -6.11
C ARG A 303 -25.18 8.03 -5.45
N ASN A 304 -24.47 7.22 -4.69
CA ASN A 304 -23.24 7.59 -4.02
C ASN A 304 -22.05 6.93 -4.73
N ILE A 305 -20.91 7.62 -4.77
CA ILE A 305 -19.69 7.11 -5.40
C ILE A 305 -18.54 7.19 -4.41
N TYR A 306 -17.94 6.05 -4.12
CA TYR A 306 -16.77 5.88 -3.25
C TYR A 306 -15.59 5.49 -4.13
N MET A 307 -14.55 6.30 -4.15
CA MET A 307 -13.33 6.03 -4.90
C MET A 307 -12.28 5.42 -3.97
N CYS A 308 -11.79 4.23 -4.26
CA CYS A 308 -10.78 3.53 -3.49
C CYS A 308 -9.51 3.34 -4.30
N SER A 309 -8.37 3.67 -3.71
CA SER A 309 -7.07 3.42 -4.33
C SER A 309 -6.02 3.14 -3.27
N THR A 310 -5.15 2.17 -3.54
CA THR A 310 -4.04 1.87 -2.61
C THR A 310 -3.12 3.07 -2.47
N PHE A 311 -2.78 3.73 -3.57
CA PHE A 311 -1.85 4.85 -3.58
C PHE A 311 -2.52 6.14 -4.05
N GLY A 312 -2.62 7.11 -3.14
CA GLY A 312 -3.12 8.45 -3.45
C GLY A 312 -1.95 9.40 -3.71
N LEU A 313 -1.52 9.51 -4.96
CA LEU A 313 -0.38 10.37 -5.33
C LEU A 313 -0.80 11.82 -5.59
N PHE A 314 -1.97 12.04 -6.16
CA PHE A 314 -2.55 13.37 -6.47
C PHE A 314 -1.55 14.31 -7.16
N THR A 315 -0.87 13.80 -8.21
CA THR A 315 0.26 14.49 -8.86
C THR A 315 -0.11 15.82 -9.52
N SER A 316 -1.40 16.08 -9.74
CA SER A 316 -1.93 17.33 -10.32
C SER A 316 -2.63 18.22 -9.30
N GLY A 317 -2.37 18.01 -7.98
CA GLY A 317 -3.03 18.75 -6.91
C GLY A 317 -4.46 18.26 -6.61
N LEU A 318 -5.17 19.01 -5.78
CA LEU A 318 -6.50 18.64 -5.28
C LEU A 318 -7.64 19.44 -5.93
N GLU A 319 -7.36 20.50 -6.67
CA GLU A 319 -8.36 21.45 -7.17
C GLU A 319 -9.45 20.77 -8.03
N LYS A 320 -9.06 19.77 -8.83
CA LYS A 320 -10.02 19.01 -9.64
C LYS A 320 -10.94 18.15 -8.76
N PHE A 321 -10.41 17.59 -7.69
CA PHE A 321 -11.19 16.82 -6.71
C PHE A 321 -12.11 17.72 -5.89
N ASP A 322 -11.61 18.87 -5.42
CA ASP A 322 -12.40 19.85 -4.68
C ASP A 322 -13.61 20.29 -5.50
N LYS A 323 -13.38 20.68 -6.77
CA LYS A 323 -14.46 21.07 -7.69
C LYS A 323 -15.45 19.92 -7.96
N ALA A 324 -14.96 18.72 -8.24
CA ALA A 324 -15.80 17.56 -8.49
C ALA A 324 -16.65 17.18 -7.26
N TYR A 325 -16.12 17.37 -6.05
CA TYR A 325 -16.86 17.16 -4.81
C TYR A 325 -17.97 18.21 -4.63
N GLU A 326 -17.68 19.48 -4.88
CA GLU A 326 -18.67 20.58 -4.86
C GLU A 326 -19.80 20.35 -5.88
N GLU A 327 -19.48 19.79 -7.04
CA GLU A 327 -20.44 19.39 -8.08
C GLU A 327 -21.22 18.09 -7.74
N GLY A 328 -20.88 17.42 -6.62
CA GLY A 328 -21.55 16.19 -6.17
C GLY A 328 -21.23 14.96 -7.00
N LEU A 329 -20.10 14.95 -7.73
CA LEU A 329 -19.71 13.83 -8.60
C LEU A 329 -19.29 12.58 -7.81
N PHE A 330 -18.83 12.73 -6.58
CA PHE A 330 -18.49 11.61 -5.70
C PHE A 330 -18.80 11.93 -4.23
N THR A 331 -18.81 10.89 -3.40
CA THR A 331 -19.12 11.01 -1.97
C THR A 331 -17.86 11.03 -1.12
N LYS A 332 -16.95 10.08 -1.33
CA LYS A 332 -15.68 9.96 -0.59
C LYS A 332 -14.57 9.41 -1.47
N VAL A 333 -13.33 9.79 -1.14
CA VAL A 333 -12.10 9.21 -1.66
C VAL A 333 -11.36 8.53 -0.52
N LEU A 334 -10.99 7.27 -0.70
CA LEU A 334 -10.28 6.47 0.27
C LEU A 334 -8.92 6.06 -0.31
N THR A 335 -7.83 6.43 0.35
CA THR A 335 -6.51 5.87 0.02
C THR A 335 -5.78 5.42 1.28
N THR A 336 -4.71 4.65 1.13
CA THR A 336 -3.95 4.17 2.27
C THR A 336 -2.89 5.18 2.71
N ASN A 337 -2.39 5.02 3.94
CA ASN A 337 -1.33 5.85 4.52
C ASN A 337 0.09 5.33 4.24
N VAL A 338 0.26 4.47 3.26
CA VAL A 338 1.57 3.85 2.97
C VAL A 338 2.45 4.68 2.03
N VAL A 339 1.89 5.72 1.43
CA VAL A 339 2.61 6.78 0.72
C VAL A 339 2.31 8.12 1.39
N TYR A 340 3.18 9.10 1.14
CA TYR A 340 3.04 10.42 1.72
C TYR A 340 1.67 11.04 1.44
N GLN A 341 1.03 11.55 2.47
CA GLN A 341 -0.24 12.26 2.42
C GLN A 341 -0.03 13.70 2.86
N THR A 342 -0.38 14.66 1.99
CA THR A 342 -0.22 16.07 2.35
C THR A 342 -1.19 16.49 3.46
N PRO A 343 -0.84 17.48 4.29
CA PRO A 343 -1.76 18.04 5.30
C PRO A 343 -3.07 18.55 4.67
N GLU A 344 -3.00 19.14 3.47
CA GLU A 344 -4.17 19.61 2.72
C GLU A 344 -5.11 18.45 2.40
N LEU A 345 -4.58 17.33 1.89
CA LEU A 345 -5.38 16.13 1.58
C LEU A 345 -6.08 15.60 2.84
N LEU A 346 -5.33 15.49 3.95
CA LEU A 346 -5.86 15.00 5.22
C LEU A 346 -6.94 15.90 5.83
N SER A 347 -6.99 17.17 5.44
CA SER A 347 -8.01 18.14 5.91
C SER A 347 -9.31 18.10 5.10
N ARG A 348 -9.35 17.39 3.95
CA ARG A 348 -10.54 17.37 3.09
C ARG A 348 -11.64 16.51 3.69
N GLU A 349 -12.85 17.05 3.77
CA GLU A 349 -14.02 16.34 4.28
C GLU A 349 -14.33 15.06 3.49
N TYR A 350 -14.09 15.08 2.18
CA TYR A 350 -14.33 13.92 1.32
C TYR A 350 -13.26 12.83 1.45
N TYR A 351 -12.16 13.09 2.13
CA TYR A 351 -11.02 12.18 2.18
C TYR A 351 -11.02 11.27 3.40
N ILE A 352 -10.69 10.00 3.20
CA ILE A 352 -10.53 9.00 4.26
C ILE A 352 -9.17 8.32 4.11
N SER A 353 -8.29 8.50 5.08
CA SER A 353 -7.03 7.78 5.17
C SER A 353 -7.23 6.40 5.79
N CYS A 354 -6.95 5.34 5.03
CA CYS A 354 -7.02 3.96 5.47
C CYS A 354 -5.68 3.53 6.08
N ASP A 355 -5.59 3.46 7.40
CA ASP A 355 -4.34 3.17 8.12
C ASP A 355 -3.96 1.69 8.03
N LEU A 356 -2.78 1.40 7.45
CA LEU A 356 -2.18 0.08 7.31
C LEU A 356 -1.03 -0.19 8.30
N SER A 357 -0.71 0.75 9.20
CA SER A 357 0.41 0.61 10.15
C SER A 357 0.32 -0.65 10.99
N LYS A 358 -0.89 -0.94 11.52
CA LYS A 358 -1.13 -2.18 12.27
C LYS A 358 -0.89 -3.43 11.43
N TYR A 359 -1.23 -3.37 10.15
CA TYR A 359 -1.09 -4.49 9.24
C TYR A 359 0.37 -4.77 8.92
N ILE A 360 1.16 -3.72 8.67
CA ILE A 360 2.61 -3.82 8.48
C ILE A 360 3.28 -4.41 9.73
N ALA A 361 2.90 -3.93 10.91
CA ALA A 361 3.41 -4.48 12.17
C ALA A 361 3.11 -5.98 12.34
N LEU A 362 1.90 -6.44 11.95
CA LEU A 362 1.54 -7.86 11.98
C LEU A 362 2.40 -8.71 11.03
N ILE A 363 2.69 -8.20 9.84
CA ILE A 363 3.56 -8.88 8.87
C ILE A 363 4.97 -9.04 9.46
N ILE A 364 5.55 -7.93 9.95
CA ILE A 364 6.88 -7.92 10.55
C ILE A 364 6.95 -8.92 11.71
N ASP A 365 5.99 -8.85 12.62
CA ASP A 365 5.98 -9.70 13.81
C ASP A 365 5.86 -11.19 13.46
N LYS A 366 5.01 -11.54 12.49
CA LYS A 366 4.90 -12.92 11.99
C LYS A 366 6.16 -13.40 11.30
N LEU A 367 6.71 -12.60 10.39
CA LEU A 367 7.94 -12.96 9.67
C LEU A 367 9.14 -13.08 10.62
N ASN A 368 9.24 -12.23 11.64
CA ASN A 368 10.31 -12.35 12.64
C ASN A 368 10.23 -13.65 13.43
N HIS A 369 9.06 -14.26 13.56
CA HIS A 369 8.85 -15.58 14.19
C HIS A 369 8.78 -16.73 13.17
N ASP A 370 9.13 -16.50 11.92
CA ASP A 370 9.02 -17.48 10.84
C ASP A 370 7.63 -18.09 10.69
N ALA A 371 6.62 -17.33 11.06
CA ALA A 371 5.23 -17.75 11.04
C ALA A 371 4.56 -17.41 9.70
N SER A 372 3.65 -18.28 9.27
CA SER A 372 2.91 -18.08 8.02
C SER A 372 2.12 -16.77 8.03
N ILE A 373 2.24 -16.01 6.94
CA ILE A 373 1.47 -14.79 6.68
C ILE A 373 0.25 -15.02 5.77
N SER A 374 -0.02 -16.26 5.33
CA SER A 374 -1.13 -16.59 4.39
C SER A 374 -2.46 -15.98 4.79
N GLY A 375 -2.84 -16.05 6.09
CA GLY A 375 -4.06 -15.42 6.60
C GLY A 375 -4.04 -13.89 6.62
N LEU A 376 -2.89 -13.27 6.36
CA LEU A 376 -2.78 -11.84 6.13
C LEU A 376 -2.89 -11.51 4.64
N LEU A 377 -2.34 -12.35 3.76
CA LEU A 377 -2.40 -12.17 2.31
C LEU A 377 -3.83 -12.32 1.77
N ASP A 378 -4.60 -13.27 2.33
CA ASP A 378 -6.03 -13.41 2.03
C ASP A 378 -6.91 -13.02 3.23
N PRO A 379 -7.44 -11.79 3.25
CA PRO A 379 -8.28 -11.30 4.33
C PRO A 379 -9.77 -11.68 4.21
N ALA A 380 -10.19 -12.61 3.33
CA ALA A 380 -11.59 -12.92 3.05
C ALA A 380 -12.39 -13.21 4.33
N ASP A 381 -11.89 -14.06 5.23
CA ASP A 381 -12.57 -14.37 6.50
C ASP A 381 -12.76 -13.13 7.39
N ARG A 382 -11.78 -12.22 7.41
CA ARG A 382 -11.87 -10.98 8.18
C ARG A 382 -12.88 -10.02 7.56
N ILE A 383 -12.94 -9.97 6.22
CA ILE A 383 -13.94 -9.19 5.48
C ILE A 383 -15.34 -9.71 5.82
N GLN A 384 -15.57 -11.03 5.77
CA GLN A 384 -16.87 -11.62 6.10
C GLN A 384 -17.31 -11.34 7.55
N LYS A 385 -16.37 -11.35 8.51
CA LYS A 385 -16.65 -10.93 9.90
C LYS A 385 -17.10 -9.49 10.01
N VAL A 386 -16.46 -8.57 9.26
CA VAL A 386 -16.84 -7.14 9.24
C VAL A 386 -18.23 -6.97 8.60
N ILE A 387 -18.48 -7.62 7.47
CA ILE A 387 -19.79 -7.57 6.79
C ILE A 387 -20.90 -8.11 7.71
N LYS A 388 -20.66 -9.22 8.43
CA LYS A 388 -21.61 -9.77 9.38
C LYS A 388 -21.93 -8.79 10.51
N LYS A 389 -20.91 -8.15 11.09
CA LYS A 389 -21.09 -7.10 12.12
C LYS A 389 -21.92 -5.94 11.59
N PHE A 390 -21.60 -5.47 10.37
CA PHE A 390 -22.33 -4.39 9.72
C PHE A 390 -23.82 -4.73 9.55
N LYS A 391 -24.14 -5.91 8.98
CA LYS A 391 -25.52 -6.38 8.79
C LYS A 391 -26.28 -6.55 10.11
N ASN A 392 -25.59 -6.81 11.21
CA ASN A 392 -26.14 -6.93 12.55
C ASN A 392 -26.18 -5.59 13.31
N HIS A 393 -25.81 -4.47 12.70
CA HIS A 393 -25.66 -3.16 13.35
C HIS A 393 -24.71 -3.15 14.56
N GLU A 394 -23.73 -4.04 14.56
CA GLU A 394 -22.68 -4.10 15.58
C GLU A 394 -21.55 -3.11 15.24
N LYS A 395 -20.82 -2.65 16.26
CA LYS A 395 -19.64 -1.78 16.05
C LYS A 395 -18.54 -2.51 15.27
N ILE A 396 -18.12 -1.88 14.16
CA ILE A 396 -17.10 -2.39 13.23
C ILE A 396 -15.71 -1.87 13.65
#